data_c6519cdf0584caabdfab0d799c60cc3f
#
_entry.id   c6519cdf0584caabdfab0d799c60cc3f
#
_cell.length_a   1.000
_cell.length_b   1.000
_cell.length_c   1.000
_cell.angle_alpha   90.00
_cell.angle_beta   90.00
_cell.angle_gamma   90.00
#
_symmetry.space_group_name_H-M   'P 1'
#
loop_
_entity.id
_entity.type
_entity.pdbx_description
1 polymer ?
#
loop_
_entity_poly.entity_id
_entity_poly.type
_entity_poly.pdbx_seq_one_letter_code
_entity_poly.pdbx_strand_id
1 'polypeptide(L)'
;MEENILICEDSLEGVLTAVYNAYEKHYSPERTGIQISEEGNLRLFAVYEQVETDAEKSGKVLRTLRRRFGEEGCYTICQALASAQPEKATAVYRTIAKGLRLPSPESVLLRYADPDVAAVQKLKCNVWHEMHHLFGFLRFRELQSGILFSEISPKNNVTAYLAEHFSDRLPMEHFVICDCGRGLFAVHEAGKRWFLVQNADFDYHVVRESDGERMCQELFRHFCHKISIEARENRTLQRGMLPLRFRPYMTEFDGR
;
A
#
# COMPACT_ATOMS: atom_id res chain seq x y z
N MET A 1 -15.59 22.54 -23.75
CA MET A 1 -16.21 21.25 -23.41
C MET A 1 -15.88 20.96 -21.98
N GLU A 2 -16.87 20.69 -21.15
CA GLU A 2 -16.69 20.49 -19.70
C GLU A 2 -15.97 19.18 -19.41
N GLU A 3 -15.02 19.20 -18.46
CA GLU A 3 -14.41 18.01 -17.86
C GLU A 3 -15.16 17.64 -16.57
N ASN A 4 -15.33 16.35 -16.29
CA ASN A 4 -15.89 15.88 -15.03
C ASN A 4 -14.76 15.43 -14.10
N ILE A 5 -14.75 15.94 -12.88
CA ILE A 5 -13.77 15.57 -11.85
C ILE A 5 -14.53 14.99 -10.67
N LEU A 6 -14.34 13.69 -10.44
CA LEU A 6 -14.88 13.00 -9.28
C LEU A 6 -13.87 13.05 -8.14
N ILE A 7 -14.26 13.60 -6.99
CA ILE A 7 -13.42 13.69 -5.79
C ILE A 7 -13.84 12.57 -4.85
N CYS A 8 -12.91 11.73 -4.44
CA CYS A 8 -13.17 10.61 -3.55
C CYS A 8 -12.09 10.49 -2.46
N GLU A 9 -12.39 9.69 -1.46
CA GLU A 9 -11.44 9.32 -0.41
C GLU A 9 -10.22 8.59 -0.99
N ASP A 10 -9.02 8.82 -0.42
CA ASP A 10 -7.79 8.08 -0.75
C ASP A 10 -7.81 6.66 -0.15
N SER A 11 -8.76 5.86 -0.61
CA SER A 11 -8.91 4.46 -0.26
C SER A 11 -9.21 3.63 -1.51
N LEU A 12 -8.99 2.31 -1.43
CA LEU A 12 -9.35 1.40 -2.51
C LEU A 12 -10.85 1.51 -2.82
N GLU A 13 -11.66 1.49 -1.76
CA GLU A 13 -13.11 1.57 -1.84
C GLU A 13 -13.58 2.89 -2.42
N GLY A 14 -12.99 4.01 -2.00
CA GLY A 14 -13.33 5.35 -2.49
C GLY A 14 -13.08 5.47 -3.99
N VAL A 15 -11.88 5.09 -4.46
CA VAL A 15 -11.54 5.17 -5.88
C VAL A 15 -12.41 4.22 -6.71
N LEU A 16 -12.64 2.97 -6.26
CA LEU A 16 -13.49 2.03 -7.00
C LEU A 16 -14.97 2.49 -7.01
N THR A 17 -15.44 3.17 -5.96
CA THR A 17 -16.77 3.81 -5.97
C THR A 17 -16.85 4.91 -7.01
N ALA A 18 -15.81 5.76 -7.11
CA ALA A 18 -15.75 6.81 -8.14
C ALA A 18 -15.73 6.21 -9.56
N VAL A 19 -14.99 5.12 -9.76
CA VAL A 19 -15.01 4.36 -11.04
C VAL A 19 -16.41 3.86 -11.37
N TYR A 20 -17.12 3.30 -10.38
CA TYR A 20 -18.51 2.86 -10.56
C TYR A 20 -19.42 4.01 -10.97
N ASN A 21 -19.38 5.13 -10.25
CA ASN A 21 -20.22 6.30 -10.52
C ASN A 21 -19.95 6.90 -11.90
N ALA A 22 -18.66 6.99 -12.31
CA ALA A 22 -18.29 7.44 -13.64
C ALA A 22 -18.91 6.56 -14.75
N TYR A 23 -18.92 5.23 -14.52
CA TYR A 23 -19.49 4.28 -15.45
C TYR A 23 -21.04 4.34 -15.47
N GLU A 24 -21.67 4.42 -14.31
CA GLU A 24 -23.13 4.53 -14.15
C GLU A 24 -23.68 5.78 -14.84
N LYS A 25 -22.95 6.92 -14.76
CA LYS A 25 -23.30 8.18 -15.37
C LYS A 25 -22.88 8.30 -16.85
N HIS A 26 -22.30 7.25 -17.42
CA HIS A 26 -21.81 7.23 -18.80
C HIS A 26 -20.82 8.34 -19.13
N TYR A 27 -19.98 8.75 -18.15
CA TYR A 27 -18.97 9.77 -18.38
C TYR A 27 -17.87 9.27 -19.34
N SER A 28 -17.45 10.13 -20.27
CA SER A 28 -16.34 9.80 -21.19
C SER A 28 -15.01 9.71 -20.43
N PRO A 29 -14.30 8.58 -20.49
CA PRO A 29 -13.02 8.43 -19.79
C PRO A 29 -11.95 9.44 -20.20
N GLU A 30 -12.02 9.93 -21.42
CA GLU A 30 -11.08 10.92 -21.96
C GLU A 30 -11.28 12.30 -21.31
N ARG A 31 -12.50 12.58 -20.80
CA ARG A 31 -12.90 13.87 -20.19
C ARG A 31 -13.21 13.75 -18.71
N THR A 32 -12.91 12.62 -18.10
CA THR A 32 -13.17 12.39 -16.69
C THR A 32 -11.86 12.14 -15.96
N GLY A 33 -11.67 12.87 -14.85
CA GLY A 33 -10.61 12.65 -13.87
C GLY A 33 -11.20 12.16 -12.56
N ILE A 34 -10.41 11.40 -11.80
CA ILE A 34 -10.71 11.04 -10.41
C ILE A 34 -9.58 11.62 -9.56
N GLN A 35 -9.93 12.42 -8.55
CA GLN A 35 -9.03 13.01 -7.57
C GLN A 35 -9.26 12.38 -6.20
N ILE A 36 -8.18 12.21 -5.44
CA ILE A 36 -8.20 11.60 -4.09
C ILE A 36 -8.13 12.64 -2.96
N SER A 37 -8.15 13.91 -3.28
CA SER A 37 -8.19 15.03 -2.32
C SER A 37 -8.81 16.26 -2.96
N GLU A 38 -9.33 17.15 -2.11
CA GLU A 38 -9.81 18.48 -2.55
C GLU A 38 -8.64 19.44 -2.84
N GLU A 39 -7.45 19.15 -2.34
CA GLU A 39 -6.24 19.95 -2.52
C GLU A 39 -5.67 19.74 -3.92
N GLY A 40 -6.10 20.54 -4.86
CA GLY A 40 -5.59 20.55 -6.21
C GLY A 40 -5.87 21.88 -6.91
N ASN A 41 -5.08 22.18 -7.94
CA ASN A 41 -5.40 23.32 -8.80
C ASN A 41 -6.75 23.09 -9.48
N LEU A 42 -7.71 23.96 -9.20
CA LEU A 42 -9.00 23.95 -9.87
C LEU A 42 -8.79 24.13 -11.39
N ARG A 43 -9.34 23.20 -12.15
CA ARG A 43 -9.32 23.27 -13.61
C ARG A 43 -10.46 24.15 -14.08
N LEU A 44 -10.16 25.10 -14.95
CA LEU A 44 -11.19 25.89 -15.62
C LEU A 44 -12.06 24.98 -16.50
N PHE A 45 -13.36 25.22 -16.50
CA PHE A 45 -14.35 24.45 -17.26
C PHE A 45 -14.50 22.98 -16.82
N ALA A 46 -14.22 22.68 -15.55
CA ALA A 46 -14.48 21.38 -14.94
C ALA A 46 -15.66 21.43 -13.97
N VAL A 47 -16.47 20.38 -13.98
CA VAL A 47 -17.52 20.12 -13.00
C VAL A 47 -16.98 19.17 -11.97
N TYR A 48 -17.01 19.57 -10.70
CA TYR A 48 -16.52 18.78 -9.57
C TYR A 48 -17.69 18.11 -8.86
N GLU A 49 -17.55 16.83 -8.58
CA GLU A 49 -18.54 16.03 -7.90
C GLU A 49 -17.89 15.24 -6.75
N GLN A 50 -18.41 15.39 -5.54
CA GLN A 50 -18.02 14.59 -4.38
C GLN A 50 -18.61 13.20 -4.46
N VAL A 51 -17.78 12.19 -4.19
CA VAL A 51 -18.17 10.77 -4.20
C VAL A 51 -18.01 10.22 -2.79
N GLU A 52 -19.13 9.90 -2.16
CA GLU A 52 -19.14 9.16 -0.90
C GLU A 52 -18.78 7.70 -1.14
N THR A 53 -17.90 7.16 -0.28
CA THR A 53 -17.46 5.77 -0.37
C THR A 53 -18.59 4.79 -0.12
N ASP A 54 -18.80 3.85 -1.06
CA ASP A 54 -19.86 2.84 -1.03
C ASP A 54 -19.26 1.44 -1.23
N ALA A 55 -19.32 0.63 -0.17
CA ALA A 55 -18.76 -0.74 -0.16
C ALA A 55 -19.46 -1.68 -1.16
N GLU A 56 -20.76 -1.49 -1.46
CA GLU A 56 -21.46 -2.31 -2.43
C GLU A 56 -21.02 -2.00 -3.85
N LYS A 57 -20.91 -0.70 -4.19
CA LYS A 57 -20.43 -0.23 -5.51
C LYS A 57 -18.99 -0.63 -5.76
N SER A 58 -18.10 -0.38 -4.80
CA SER A 58 -16.69 -0.79 -4.89
C SER A 58 -16.53 -2.30 -5.03
N GLY A 59 -17.32 -3.08 -4.28
CA GLY A 59 -17.34 -4.54 -4.39
C GLY A 59 -17.82 -5.03 -5.76
N LYS A 60 -18.77 -4.35 -6.42
CA LYS A 60 -19.21 -4.66 -7.79
C LYS A 60 -18.07 -4.46 -8.79
N VAL A 61 -17.32 -3.36 -8.65
CA VAL A 61 -16.15 -3.07 -9.51
C VAL A 61 -15.07 -4.13 -9.29
N LEU A 62 -14.74 -4.45 -8.04
CA LEU A 62 -13.71 -5.43 -7.71
C LEU A 62 -14.05 -6.83 -8.28
N ARG A 63 -15.31 -7.28 -8.16
CA ARG A 63 -15.78 -8.52 -8.80
C ARG A 63 -15.66 -8.48 -10.32
N THR A 64 -15.94 -7.33 -10.93
CA THR A 64 -15.80 -7.14 -12.39
C THR A 64 -14.34 -7.19 -12.81
N LEU A 65 -13.44 -6.58 -12.05
CA LEU A 65 -12.00 -6.63 -12.28
C LEU A 65 -11.49 -8.07 -12.24
N ARG A 66 -11.80 -8.83 -11.19
CA ARG A 66 -11.41 -10.24 -11.10
C ARG A 66 -11.92 -11.08 -12.28
N ARG A 67 -13.19 -10.90 -12.65
CA ARG A 67 -13.81 -11.66 -13.74
C ARG A 67 -13.26 -11.29 -15.12
N ARG A 68 -12.98 -10.00 -15.38
CA ARG A 68 -12.64 -9.49 -16.70
C ARG A 68 -11.14 -9.31 -16.94
N PHE A 69 -10.37 -9.00 -15.89
CA PHE A 69 -8.92 -8.79 -15.96
C PHE A 69 -8.13 -9.97 -15.33
N GLY A 70 -8.82 -10.96 -14.78
CA GLY A 70 -8.20 -12.06 -14.03
C GLY A 70 -7.64 -11.62 -12.68
N GLU A 71 -7.16 -12.58 -11.88
CA GLU A 71 -6.59 -12.30 -10.55
C GLU A 71 -5.33 -11.43 -10.65
N GLU A 72 -4.43 -11.71 -11.59
CA GLU A 72 -3.20 -10.95 -11.77
C GLU A 72 -3.47 -9.50 -12.22
N GLY A 73 -4.40 -9.31 -13.15
CA GLY A 73 -4.79 -7.99 -13.60
C GLY A 73 -5.47 -7.17 -12.49
N CYS A 74 -6.36 -7.80 -11.74
CA CYS A 74 -7.00 -7.20 -10.56
C CYS A 74 -5.95 -6.81 -9.51
N TYR A 75 -5.01 -7.71 -9.20
CA TYR A 75 -3.93 -7.46 -8.26
C TYR A 75 -3.05 -6.28 -8.70
N THR A 76 -2.70 -6.21 -9.99
CA THR A 76 -1.94 -5.09 -10.58
C THR A 76 -2.65 -3.75 -10.39
N ILE A 77 -3.97 -3.71 -10.62
CA ILE A 77 -4.79 -2.51 -10.44
C ILE A 77 -4.85 -2.11 -8.97
N CYS A 78 -5.09 -3.07 -8.07
CA CYS A 78 -5.12 -2.82 -6.61
C CYS A 78 -3.76 -2.31 -6.10
N GLN A 79 -2.65 -2.90 -6.56
CA GLN A 79 -1.32 -2.39 -6.22
C GLN A 79 -1.10 -0.96 -6.70
N ALA A 80 -1.50 -0.63 -7.92
CA ALA A 80 -1.38 0.75 -8.42
C ALA A 80 -2.19 1.73 -7.55
N LEU A 81 -3.38 1.33 -7.07
CA LEU A 81 -4.21 2.13 -6.17
C LEU A 81 -3.62 2.27 -4.77
N ALA A 82 -2.79 1.34 -4.32
CA ALA A 82 -2.07 1.46 -3.06
C ALA A 82 -0.95 2.52 -3.08
N SER A 83 -0.60 3.06 -4.25
CA SER A 83 0.40 4.11 -4.38
C SER A 83 -0.02 5.41 -3.69
N ALA A 84 0.95 6.16 -3.15
CA ALA A 84 0.74 7.49 -2.59
C ALA A 84 0.64 8.60 -3.65
N GLN A 85 0.80 8.28 -4.93
CA GLN A 85 0.76 9.29 -6.00
C GLN A 85 -0.69 9.73 -6.28
N PRO A 86 -0.97 11.05 -6.34
CA PRO A 86 -2.34 11.55 -6.48
C PRO A 86 -2.97 11.21 -7.84
N GLU A 87 -2.17 11.05 -8.90
CA GLU A 87 -2.66 10.76 -10.25
C GLU A 87 -3.12 9.31 -10.45
N LYS A 88 -2.91 8.43 -9.45
CA LYS A 88 -3.22 7.01 -9.53
C LYS A 88 -4.67 6.73 -9.94
N ALA A 89 -5.61 7.46 -9.35
CA ALA A 89 -7.04 7.21 -9.54
C ALA A 89 -7.49 7.45 -10.99
N THR A 90 -7.08 8.56 -11.60
CA THR A 90 -7.37 8.85 -13.00
C THR A 90 -6.72 7.85 -13.96
N ALA A 91 -5.44 7.51 -13.75
CA ALA A 91 -4.71 6.55 -14.59
C ALA A 91 -5.35 5.16 -14.53
N VAL A 92 -5.71 4.70 -13.33
CA VAL A 92 -6.39 3.41 -13.12
C VAL A 92 -7.78 3.42 -13.79
N TYR A 93 -8.60 4.45 -13.57
CA TYR A 93 -9.92 4.56 -14.18
C TYR A 93 -9.85 4.45 -15.71
N ARG A 94 -8.97 5.26 -16.34
CA ARG A 94 -8.81 5.24 -17.81
C ARG A 94 -8.30 3.90 -18.31
N THR A 95 -7.38 3.27 -17.60
CA THR A 95 -6.88 1.92 -17.93
C THR A 95 -8.01 0.89 -17.87
N ILE A 96 -8.82 0.88 -16.81
CA ILE A 96 -9.99 0.00 -16.68
C ILE A 96 -10.96 0.23 -17.84
N ALA A 97 -11.33 1.48 -18.12
CA ALA A 97 -12.27 1.82 -19.18
C ALA A 97 -11.77 1.39 -20.57
N LYS A 98 -10.47 1.54 -20.85
CA LYS A 98 -9.85 1.06 -22.09
C LYS A 98 -9.87 -0.47 -22.17
N GLY A 99 -9.53 -1.15 -21.07
CA GLY A 99 -9.55 -2.61 -21.01
C GLY A 99 -10.93 -3.19 -21.27
N LEU A 100 -11.98 -2.64 -20.65
CA LEU A 100 -13.35 -3.13 -20.81
C LEU A 100 -13.88 -3.02 -22.26
N ARG A 101 -13.28 -2.17 -23.09
CA ARG A 101 -13.60 -2.07 -24.53
C ARG A 101 -12.92 -3.15 -25.39
N LEU A 102 -11.98 -3.91 -24.82
CA LEU A 102 -11.25 -4.96 -25.53
C LEU A 102 -11.95 -6.33 -25.39
N PRO A 103 -11.80 -7.22 -26.36
CA PRO A 103 -12.25 -8.62 -26.22
C PRO A 103 -11.59 -9.34 -25.03
N SER A 104 -10.30 -9.07 -24.81
CA SER A 104 -9.48 -9.56 -23.70
C SER A 104 -9.04 -8.36 -22.84
N PRO A 105 -9.81 -7.97 -21.82
CA PRO A 105 -9.54 -6.76 -21.03
C PRO A 105 -8.17 -6.74 -20.35
N GLU A 106 -7.69 -7.88 -19.87
CA GLU A 106 -6.37 -8.05 -19.25
C GLU A 106 -5.22 -7.64 -20.17
N SER A 107 -5.40 -7.78 -21.48
CA SER A 107 -4.37 -7.43 -22.49
C SER A 107 -4.05 -5.93 -22.52
N VAL A 108 -4.92 -5.08 -21.98
CA VAL A 108 -4.63 -3.64 -21.87
C VAL A 108 -3.39 -3.39 -21.05
N LEU A 109 -3.16 -4.16 -19.98
CA LEU A 109 -2.03 -3.99 -19.06
C LEU A 109 -0.66 -4.26 -19.71
N LEU A 110 -0.64 -4.84 -20.90
CA LEU A 110 0.56 -5.07 -21.71
C LEU A 110 0.84 -3.94 -22.72
N ARG A 111 -0.04 -2.95 -22.82
CA ARG A 111 0.08 -1.83 -23.77
C ARG A 111 0.90 -0.68 -23.20
N TYR A 112 2.18 -0.91 -22.93
CA TYR A 112 3.09 0.07 -22.31
C TYR A 112 3.27 1.38 -23.10
N ALA A 113 2.91 1.43 -24.38
CA ALA A 113 2.91 2.66 -25.17
C ALA A 113 1.75 3.61 -24.80
N ASP A 114 0.71 3.11 -24.14
CA ASP A 114 -0.39 3.94 -23.65
C ASP A 114 0.04 4.65 -22.35
N PRO A 115 -0.09 6.00 -22.27
CA PRO A 115 0.39 6.76 -21.12
C PRO A 115 -0.30 6.40 -19.81
N ASP A 116 -1.61 6.08 -19.81
CA ASP A 116 -2.33 5.70 -18.59
C ASP A 116 -1.89 4.31 -18.11
N VAL A 117 -1.69 3.37 -19.04
CA VAL A 117 -1.17 2.03 -18.73
C VAL A 117 0.27 2.11 -18.21
N ALA A 118 1.12 2.90 -18.86
CA ALA A 118 2.50 3.12 -18.40
C ALA A 118 2.53 3.71 -16.98
N ALA A 119 1.62 4.66 -16.67
CA ALA A 119 1.47 5.21 -15.33
C ALA A 119 1.05 4.13 -14.32
N VAL A 120 0.04 3.32 -14.63
CA VAL A 120 -0.40 2.21 -13.76
C VAL A 120 0.74 1.23 -13.49
N GLN A 121 1.52 0.83 -14.49
CA GLN A 121 2.66 -0.06 -14.31
C GLN A 121 3.77 0.56 -13.45
N LYS A 122 4.05 1.84 -13.64
CA LYS A 122 5.02 2.57 -12.80
C LYS A 122 4.56 2.65 -11.34
N LEU A 123 3.27 2.92 -11.10
CA LEU A 123 2.69 2.95 -9.76
C LEU A 123 2.79 1.59 -9.08
N LYS A 124 2.40 0.50 -9.79
CA LYS A 124 2.57 -0.88 -9.33
C LYS A 124 4.01 -1.18 -8.94
N CYS A 125 4.98 -0.86 -9.81
CA CYS A 125 6.39 -1.10 -9.55
C CYS A 125 6.88 -0.36 -8.30
N ASN A 126 6.48 0.90 -8.10
CA ASN A 126 6.85 1.68 -6.92
C ASN A 126 6.31 1.04 -5.62
N VAL A 127 5.06 0.59 -5.62
CA VAL A 127 4.45 -0.11 -4.48
C VAL A 127 5.17 -1.44 -4.24
N TRP A 128 5.40 -2.22 -5.28
CA TRP A 128 6.10 -3.50 -5.19
C TRP A 128 7.52 -3.36 -4.61
N HIS A 129 8.28 -2.36 -5.05
CA HIS A 129 9.62 -2.10 -4.50
C HIS A 129 9.58 -1.77 -3.01
N GLU A 130 8.61 -0.96 -2.56
CA GLU A 130 8.48 -0.64 -1.14
C GLU A 130 8.07 -1.87 -0.31
N MET A 131 7.11 -2.66 -0.80
CA MET A 131 6.74 -3.94 -0.18
C MET A 131 7.97 -4.86 -0.05
N HIS A 132 8.74 -5.01 -1.15
CA HIS A 132 9.91 -5.89 -1.16
C HIS A 132 10.98 -5.45 -0.16
N HIS A 133 11.20 -4.14 0.00
CA HIS A 133 12.06 -3.63 1.05
C HIS A 133 11.53 -3.99 2.44
N LEU A 134 10.23 -3.82 2.70
CA LEU A 134 9.64 -4.09 4.00
C LEU A 134 9.57 -5.59 4.32
N PHE A 135 9.50 -6.48 3.34
CA PHE A 135 9.64 -7.92 3.57
C PHE A 135 11.00 -8.27 4.21
N GLY A 136 12.05 -7.52 3.87
CA GLY A 136 13.39 -7.73 4.43
C GLY A 136 13.72 -6.86 5.66
N PHE A 137 13.11 -5.68 5.76
CA PHE A 137 13.49 -4.66 6.76
C PHE A 137 12.52 -4.52 7.92
N LEU A 138 11.29 -5.03 7.82
CA LEU A 138 10.36 -5.05 8.93
C LEU A 138 10.96 -5.88 10.07
N ARG A 139 10.90 -5.34 11.29
CA ARG A 139 11.36 -6.01 12.51
C ARG A 139 10.21 -6.14 13.47
N PHE A 140 9.93 -7.36 13.89
CA PHE A 140 9.04 -7.63 15.00
C PHE A 140 9.83 -7.59 16.30
N ARG A 141 9.20 -7.07 17.34
CA ARG A 141 9.65 -7.13 18.73
C ARG A 141 8.59 -7.83 19.56
N GLU A 142 9.00 -8.74 20.43
CA GLU A 142 8.09 -9.45 21.31
C GLU A 142 7.70 -8.56 22.49
N LEU A 143 6.39 -8.43 22.70
CA LEU A 143 5.84 -7.73 23.84
C LEU A 143 5.74 -8.66 25.05
N GLN A 144 5.57 -8.07 26.27
CA GLN A 144 5.34 -8.85 27.49
C GLN A 144 4.10 -9.75 27.41
N SER A 145 3.16 -9.43 26.53
CA SER A 145 1.97 -10.25 26.23
C SER A 145 2.26 -11.45 25.32
N GLY A 146 3.49 -11.61 24.80
CA GLY A 146 3.84 -12.62 23.81
C GLY A 146 3.40 -12.29 22.38
N ILE A 147 2.91 -11.06 22.13
CA ILE A 147 2.52 -10.59 20.78
C ILE A 147 3.75 -10.02 20.08
N LEU A 148 3.95 -10.38 18.83
CA LEU A 148 4.96 -9.78 17.96
C LEU A 148 4.44 -8.45 17.41
N PHE A 149 5.11 -7.36 17.72
CA PHE A 149 4.71 -6.01 17.31
C PHE A 149 5.74 -5.39 16.38
N SER A 150 5.28 -4.77 15.31
CA SER A 150 6.14 -4.04 14.36
C SER A 150 5.55 -2.68 14.02
N GLU A 151 6.41 -1.68 13.93
CA GLU A 151 6.07 -0.33 13.49
C GLU A 151 6.66 -0.09 12.11
N ILE A 152 5.89 0.55 11.25
CA ILE A 152 6.32 0.97 9.91
C ILE A 152 5.75 2.35 9.58
N SER A 153 6.39 3.05 8.65
CA SER A 153 5.85 4.29 8.07
C SER A 153 6.13 4.30 6.56
N PRO A 154 5.43 3.47 5.80
CA PRO A 154 5.59 3.40 4.36
C PRO A 154 4.98 4.62 3.67
N LYS A 155 5.49 4.96 2.48
CA LYS A 155 4.86 5.98 1.62
C LYS A 155 3.54 5.48 1.05
N ASN A 156 3.57 4.25 0.51
CA ASN A 156 2.41 3.60 -0.11
C ASN A 156 1.59 2.82 0.93
N ASN A 157 0.32 2.59 0.66
CA ASN A 157 -0.56 1.78 1.53
C ASN A 157 -0.28 0.28 1.33
N VAL A 158 0.77 -0.22 1.98
CA VAL A 158 1.25 -1.60 1.79
C VAL A 158 0.91 -2.53 2.95
N THR A 159 0.26 -2.04 3.99
CA THR A 159 0.02 -2.78 5.24
C THR A 159 -0.73 -4.10 5.03
N ALA A 160 -1.76 -4.11 4.17
CA ALA A 160 -2.50 -5.33 3.84
C ALA A 160 -1.62 -6.39 3.14
N TYR A 161 -0.72 -5.98 2.24
CA TYR A 161 0.19 -6.88 1.55
C TYR A 161 1.27 -7.46 2.49
N LEU A 162 1.71 -6.64 3.46
CA LEU A 162 2.63 -7.11 4.50
C LEU A 162 1.94 -8.11 5.43
N ALA A 163 0.68 -7.84 5.82
CA ALA A 163 -0.10 -8.74 6.64
C ALA A 163 -0.28 -10.11 5.98
N GLU A 164 -0.59 -10.15 4.69
CA GLU A 164 -0.68 -11.39 3.90
C GLU A 164 0.63 -12.16 3.92
N HIS A 165 1.75 -11.49 3.58
CA HIS A 165 3.07 -12.11 3.56
C HIS A 165 3.48 -12.68 4.92
N PHE A 166 3.27 -11.93 6.00
CA PHE A 166 3.70 -12.37 7.33
C PHE A 166 2.74 -13.38 7.96
N SER A 167 1.45 -13.37 7.61
CA SER A 167 0.52 -14.43 8.04
C SER A 167 0.88 -15.79 7.46
N ASP A 168 1.35 -15.82 6.21
CA ASP A 168 1.86 -17.05 5.58
C ASP A 168 3.18 -17.53 6.21
N ARG A 169 4.04 -16.59 6.61
CA ARG A 169 5.36 -16.89 7.17
C ARG A 169 5.32 -17.25 8.67
N LEU A 170 4.39 -16.67 9.39
CA LEU A 170 4.22 -16.77 10.85
C LEU A 170 2.79 -17.20 11.19
N PRO A 171 2.28 -18.32 10.65
CA PRO A 171 0.86 -18.68 10.77
C PRO A 171 0.42 -19.00 12.20
N MET A 172 1.36 -19.37 13.07
CA MET A 172 1.10 -19.76 14.47
C MET A 172 1.47 -18.67 15.47
N GLU A 173 1.82 -17.47 15.01
CA GLU A 173 2.19 -16.35 15.88
C GLU A 173 1.08 -15.30 15.91
N HIS A 174 0.91 -14.67 17.08
CA HIS A 174 0.12 -13.46 17.21
C HIS A 174 0.98 -12.27 16.82
N PHE A 175 0.59 -11.51 15.83
CA PHE A 175 1.34 -10.32 15.48
C PHE A 175 0.45 -9.11 15.14
N VAL A 176 1.04 -7.94 15.31
CA VAL A 176 0.46 -6.65 14.90
C VAL A 176 1.50 -5.87 14.11
N ILE A 177 1.11 -5.38 12.92
CA ILE A 177 1.88 -4.43 12.12
C ILE A 177 1.17 -3.09 12.18
N CYS A 178 1.82 -2.06 12.75
CA CYS A 178 1.30 -0.71 12.87
C CYS A 178 1.88 0.18 11.77
N ASP A 179 1.04 0.66 10.85
CA ASP A 179 1.36 1.78 9.97
C ASP A 179 1.11 3.08 10.72
N CYS A 180 2.18 3.62 11.32
CA CYS A 180 2.13 4.83 12.13
C CYS A 180 1.67 6.07 11.34
N GLY A 181 1.96 6.10 10.04
CA GLY A 181 1.58 7.23 9.18
C GLY A 181 0.08 7.30 8.88
N ARG A 182 -0.60 6.15 8.87
CA ARG A 182 -2.03 6.04 8.56
C ARG A 182 -2.90 5.70 9.76
N GLY A 183 -2.29 5.38 10.93
CA GLY A 183 -3.04 4.86 12.08
C GLY A 183 -3.75 3.54 11.77
N LEU A 184 -3.13 2.71 10.91
CA LEU A 184 -3.69 1.46 10.43
C LEU A 184 -2.94 0.27 11.04
N PHE A 185 -3.67 -0.67 11.60
CA PHE A 185 -3.13 -1.86 12.23
C PHE A 185 -3.56 -3.10 11.47
N ALA A 186 -2.60 -3.91 11.06
CA ALA A 186 -2.86 -5.27 10.61
C ALA A 186 -2.67 -6.21 11.81
N VAL A 187 -3.74 -6.93 12.16
CA VAL A 187 -3.78 -7.83 13.31
C VAL A 187 -3.92 -9.26 12.82
N HIS A 188 -3.05 -10.14 13.29
CA HIS A 188 -3.09 -11.56 13.04
C HIS A 188 -3.13 -12.34 14.36
N GLU A 189 -4.13 -13.18 14.49
CA GLU A 189 -4.21 -14.18 15.57
C GLU A 189 -3.69 -15.53 15.05
N ALA A 190 -2.92 -16.23 15.88
CA ALA A 190 -2.36 -17.56 15.55
C ALA A 190 -3.43 -18.50 14.99
N GLY A 191 -3.18 -19.07 13.81
CA GLY A 191 -4.08 -19.99 13.12
C GLY A 191 -5.36 -19.38 12.53
N LYS A 192 -5.51 -18.04 12.55
CA LYS A 192 -6.67 -17.35 11.99
C LYS A 192 -6.27 -16.44 10.80
N ARG A 193 -7.27 -15.89 10.13
CA ARG A 193 -7.03 -14.85 9.11
C ARG A 193 -6.70 -13.52 9.78
N TRP A 194 -5.79 -12.77 9.18
CA TRP A 194 -5.51 -11.39 9.58
C TRP A 194 -6.66 -10.44 9.19
N PHE A 195 -6.74 -9.30 9.85
CA PHE A 195 -7.70 -8.24 9.56
C PHE A 195 -7.07 -6.87 9.82
N LEU A 196 -7.68 -5.83 9.23
CA LEU A 196 -7.27 -4.45 9.43
C LEU A 196 -8.15 -3.77 10.48
N VAL A 197 -7.52 -2.95 11.33
CA VAL A 197 -8.19 -2.08 12.29
C VAL A 197 -7.65 -0.68 12.10
N GLN A 198 -8.55 0.28 11.98
CA GLN A 198 -8.19 1.70 12.01
C GLN A 198 -8.55 2.24 13.41
N ASN A 199 -7.56 2.73 14.12
CA ASN A 199 -7.77 3.29 15.46
C ASN A 199 -6.84 4.48 15.66
N ALA A 200 -7.40 5.69 15.59
CA ALA A 200 -6.66 6.92 15.77
C ALA A 200 -6.21 7.14 17.24
N ASP A 201 -6.84 6.45 18.21
CA ASP A 201 -6.61 6.66 19.63
C ASP A 201 -5.69 5.61 20.27
N PHE A 202 -5.08 4.73 19.47
CA PHE A 202 -4.19 3.71 20.01
C PHE A 202 -2.83 4.32 20.43
N ASP A 203 -2.57 4.34 21.74
CA ASP A 203 -1.27 4.74 22.29
C ASP A 203 -0.30 3.55 22.30
N TYR A 204 0.44 3.37 21.21
CA TYR A 204 1.44 2.31 21.07
C TYR A 204 2.75 2.59 21.86
N HIS A 205 2.93 3.78 22.44
CA HIS A 205 4.06 4.09 23.32
C HIS A 205 3.98 3.36 24.67
N VAL A 206 2.79 2.88 25.05
CA VAL A 206 2.57 2.10 26.28
C VAL A 206 3.02 0.63 26.13
N VAL A 207 3.36 0.20 24.93
CA VAL A 207 3.70 -1.19 24.60
C VAL A 207 5.08 -1.55 25.16
N ARG A 208 5.14 -2.44 26.18
CA ARG A 208 6.37 -2.87 26.82
C ARG A 208 6.92 -4.14 26.18
N GLU A 209 8.20 -4.10 25.81
CA GLU A 209 8.94 -5.26 25.33
C GLU A 209 9.17 -6.28 26.45
N SER A 210 9.28 -7.57 26.07
CA SER A 210 9.66 -8.64 27.01
C SER A 210 11.14 -8.50 27.39
N ASP A 211 11.52 -9.06 28.54
CA ASP A 211 12.94 -9.07 28.95
C ASP A 211 13.77 -9.96 28.01
N GLY A 212 13.17 -11.03 27.46
CA GLY A 212 13.77 -11.87 26.42
C GLY A 212 14.06 -11.08 25.15
N GLU A 213 13.12 -10.25 24.71
CA GLU A 213 13.29 -9.39 23.53
C GLU A 213 14.48 -8.44 23.68
N ARG A 214 14.62 -7.76 24.82
CA ARG A 214 15.77 -6.86 25.05
C ARG A 214 17.10 -7.58 24.93
N MET A 215 17.20 -8.78 25.48
CA MET A 215 18.40 -9.59 25.36
C MET A 215 18.65 -9.99 23.90
N CYS A 216 17.63 -10.40 23.17
CA CYS A 216 17.74 -10.74 21.74
C CYS A 216 18.18 -9.55 20.91
N GLN A 217 17.65 -8.35 21.16
CA GLN A 217 18.06 -7.13 20.46
C GLN A 217 19.53 -6.78 20.73
N GLU A 218 20.00 -6.90 21.97
CA GLU A 218 21.41 -6.68 22.31
C GLU A 218 22.32 -7.69 21.60
N LEU A 219 21.97 -8.97 21.62
CA LEU A 219 22.70 -10.02 20.92
C LEU A 219 22.73 -9.77 19.42
N PHE A 220 21.62 -9.37 18.82
CA PHE A 220 21.52 -9.08 17.39
C PHE A 220 22.37 -7.88 16.99
N ARG A 221 22.36 -6.79 17.77
CA ARG A 221 23.22 -5.63 17.54
C ARG A 221 24.70 -6.00 17.63
N HIS A 222 25.05 -6.80 18.65
CA HIS A 222 26.42 -7.26 18.83
C HIS A 222 26.89 -8.16 17.68
N PHE A 223 26.03 -9.07 17.24
CA PHE A 223 26.27 -9.91 16.07
C PHE A 223 26.50 -9.08 14.81
N CYS A 224 25.61 -8.15 14.47
CA CYS A 224 25.76 -7.26 13.31
C CYS A 224 27.07 -6.48 13.34
N HIS A 225 27.48 -6.00 14.53
CA HIS A 225 28.75 -5.31 14.69
C HIS A 225 29.97 -6.25 14.47
N LYS A 226 29.90 -7.47 14.99
CA LYS A 226 31.00 -8.44 14.90
C LYS A 226 31.23 -9.01 13.51
N ILE A 227 30.18 -9.21 12.72
CA ILE A 227 30.29 -9.70 11.33
C ILE A 227 30.60 -8.58 10.33
N SER A 228 30.53 -7.31 10.75
CA SER A 228 30.86 -6.17 9.92
C SER A 228 32.36 -6.18 9.56
N ILE A 229 32.65 -6.09 8.28
CA ILE A 229 34.03 -5.99 7.78
C ILE A 229 34.28 -4.53 7.40
N GLU A 230 35.04 -3.81 8.23
CA GLU A 230 35.29 -2.37 8.09
C GLU A 230 35.83 -2.00 6.70
N ALA A 231 36.74 -2.81 6.15
CA ALA A 231 37.29 -2.61 4.81
C ALA A 231 36.25 -2.74 3.66
N ARG A 232 35.05 -3.27 3.93
CA ARG A 232 33.95 -3.43 2.98
C ARG A 232 32.82 -2.43 3.21
N GLU A 233 32.95 -1.53 4.17
CA GLU A 233 31.95 -0.52 4.42
C GLU A 233 31.81 0.42 3.21
N ASN A 234 30.60 0.47 2.68
CA ASN A 234 30.24 1.40 1.61
C ASN A 234 28.91 2.09 1.98
N ARG A 235 28.98 3.23 2.64
CA ARG A 235 27.81 3.97 3.12
C ARG A 235 26.90 4.45 1.99
N THR A 236 27.45 4.74 0.81
CA THR A 236 26.66 5.16 -0.36
C THR A 236 25.82 4.00 -0.89
N LEU A 237 26.44 2.83 -1.07
CA LEU A 237 25.75 1.61 -1.46
C LEU A 237 24.71 1.19 -0.41
N GLN A 238 25.08 1.24 0.87
CA GLN A 238 24.17 0.92 1.97
C GLN A 238 22.92 1.83 1.97
N ARG A 239 23.07 3.13 1.73
CA ARG A 239 21.94 4.07 1.64
C ARG A 239 21.04 3.78 0.42
N GLY A 240 21.63 3.35 -0.68
CA GLY A 240 20.87 2.95 -1.88
C GLY A 240 20.04 1.68 -1.65
N MET A 241 20.62 0.68 -0.98
CA MET A 241 19.98 -0.61 -0.72
C MET A 241 19.02 -0.57 0.49
N LEU A 242 19.35 0.23 1.52
CA LEU A 242 18.56 0.42 2.74
C LEU A 242 18.31 1.91 2.95
N PRO A 243 17.22 2.46 2.41
CA PRO A 243 16.84 3.86 2.58
C PRO A 243 16.72 4.28 4.04
N LEU A 244 17.18 5.50 4.36
CA LEU A 244 17.24 6.02 5.75
C LEU A 244 15.89 5.97 6.47
N ARG A 245 14.78 6.10 5.76
CA ARG A 245 13.42 6.11 6.33
C ARG A 245 13.00 4.81 7.01
N PHE A 246 13.63 3.67 6.68
CA PHE A 246 13.34 2.38 7.33
C PHE A 246 14.11 2.18 8.62
N ARG A 247 15.28 2.84 8.77
CA ARG A 247 16.20 2.64 9.90
C ARG A 247 15.62 2.93 11.29
N PRO A 248 14.72 3.94 11.47
CA PRO A 248 14.10 4.18 12.78
C PRO A 248 13.31 3.00 13.34
N TYR A 249 12.90 2.07 12.48
CA TYR A 249 12.12 0.89 12.85
C TYR A 249 12.94 -0.40 12.86
N MET A 250 14.28 -0.29 12.84
CA MET A 250 15.19 -1.44 12.75
C MET A 250 16.13 -1.46 13.96
N THR A 251 16.08 -2.54 14.71
CA THR A 251 16.83 -2.75 15.96
C THR A 251 18.33 -2.53 15.83
N GLU A 252 18.91 -2.89 14.68
CA GLU A 252 20.36 -2.74 14.41
C GLU A 252 20.81 -1.29 14.24
N PHE A 253 19.88 -0.34 14.11
CA PHE A 253 20.16 1.09 13.97
C PHE A 253 19.72 1.93 15.19
N ASP A 254 19.07 1.31 16.19
CA ASP A 254 18.70 1.98 17.42
C ASP A 254 19.96 2.53 18.13
N GLY A 255 19.94 3.82 18.45
CA GLY A 255 21.04 4.47 19.19
C GLY A 255 22.17 5.05 18.32
N ARG A 256 21.96 5.24 17.01
CA ARG A 256 22.91 5.96 16.13
C ARG A 256 22.37 7.29 15.62
#